data_e4543420f30e1dac64b6aef48ee9b159
#
_entry.id   e4543420f30e1dac64b6aef48ee9b159
#
_cell.length_a   1.000
_cell.length_b   1.000
_cell.length_c   1.000
_cell.angle_alpha   90.00
_cell.angle_beta   90.00
_cell.angle_gamma   90.00
#
_symmetry.space_group_name_H-M   'P 1'
#
loop_
_entity.id
_entity.type
_entity.pdbx_description
1 polymer ?
#
loop_
_entity_poly.entity_id
_entity_poly.type
_entity_poly.pdbx_seq_one_letter_code
_entity_poly.pdbx_strand_id
1 'polypeptide(L)'
;RNPGGFYSYNHYCRMYREWLKTTSPSMRQVHKAGEKLFVDYCGPTVGVTDPETGEIKTAQVIVAVLGASSYTWAEATWSQQLEDWVMSHVRCFQWLGGVPELVVPDNLKSATSRACKYDPDVNPTYQQMLEHYNVAVLPARPRKPKDKAKAEV
;
A
#
# COMPACT_ATOMS: atom_id res chain seq x y z
N ARG A 1 -7.43 47.01 14.29
CA ARG A 1 -8.42 46.46 15.26
C ARG A 1 -9.76 47.10 14.93
N ASN A 2 -10.76 46.31 14.51
CA ASN A 2 -12.13 46.78 14.37
C ASN A 2 -12.74 46.97 15.77
N PRO A 3 -13.36 48.11 16.10
CA PRO A 3 -13.87 48.35 17.44
C PRO A 3 -15.03 47.43 17.88
N GLY A 4 -15.55 46.59 17.02
CA GLY A 4 -16.62 45.63 17.33
C GLY A 4 -16.19 44.15 17.50
N GLY A 5 -14.91 43.86 17.52
CA GLY A 5 -14.44 42.48 17.75
C GLY A 5 -14.65 41.49 16.62
N PHE A 6 -15.17 41.88 15.47
CA PHE A 6 -15.41 41.01 14.34
C PHE A 6 -14.24 41.03 13.36
N TYR A 7 -13.82 39.83 12.95
CA TYR A 7 -12.82 39.69 11.91
C TYR A 7 -13.45 39.86 10.52
N SER A 8 -12.68 40.42 9.57
CA SER A 8 -13.11 40.42 8.17
C SER A 8 -13.20 38.99 7.65
N TYR A 9 -14.06 38.73 6.67
CA TYR A 9 -14.22 37.41 6.05
C TYR A 9 -12.88 36.80 5.58
N ASN A 10 -12.03 37.61 4.96
CA ASN A 10 -10.72 37.17 4.49
C ASN A 10 -9.79 36.77 5.67
N HIS A 11 -9.84 37.51 6.77
CA HIS A 11 -9.07 37.18 7.96
C HIS A 11 -9.56 35.87 8.60
N TYR A 12 -10.86 35.68 8.72
CA TYR A 12 -11.49 34.46 9.18
C TYR A 12 -11.08 33.26 8.31
N CYS A 13 -11.19 33.38 6.99
CA CYS A 13 -10.79 32.30 6.08
C CYS A 13 -9.31 31.92 6.20
N ARG A 14 -8.43 32.90 6.42
CA ARG A 14 -7.01 32.63 6.64
C ARG A 14 -6.80 31.87 7.95
N MET A 15 -7.34 32.36 9.07
CA MET A 15 -7.24 31.69 10.37
C MET A 15 -7.82 30.28 10.35
N TYR A 16 -8.96 30.09 9.69
CA TYR A 16 -9.61 28.80 9.54
C TYR A 16 -8.74 27.80 8.75
N ARG A 17 -8.09 28.23 7.66
CA ARG A 17 -7.15 27.39 6.91
C ARG A 17 -5.92 27.03 7.72
N GLU A 18 -5.39 27.95 8.52
CA GLU A 18 -4.27 27.67 9.42
C GLU A 18 -4.67 26.69 10.52
N TRP A 19 -5.82 26.88 11.13
CA TRP A 19 -6.37 25.97 12.11
C TRP A 19 -6.64 24.56 11.54
N LEU A 20 -7.17 24.45 10.31
CA LEU A 20 -7.37 23.16 9.63
C LEU A 20 -6.05 22.38 9.43
N LYS A 21 -4.93 23.06 9.25
CA LYS A 21 -3.62 22.40 9.15
C LYS A 21 -3.18 21.78 10.49
N THR A 22 -3.56 22.40 11.61
CA THR A 22 -3.23 21.90 12.95
C THR A 22 -4.20 20.83 13.44
N THR A 23 -5.43 20.85 12.98
CA THR A 23 -6.50 19.92 13.37
C THR A 23 -6.79 18.85 12.32
N SER A 24 -5.79 18.44 11.53
CA SER A 24 -5.97 17.31 10.60
C SER A 24 -6.41 16.08 11.41
N PRO A 25 -7.69 15.66 11.36
CA PRO A 25 -8.15 14.47 12.06
C PRO A 25 -7.54 13.26 11.36
N SER A 26 -6.40 12.80 11.83
CA SER A 26 -5.89 11.50 11.44
C SER A 26 -6.77 10.47 12.14
N MET A 27 -7.71 9.86 11.44
CA MET A 27 -8.37 8.66 11.95
C MET A 27 -7.30 7.58 12.15
N ARG A 28 -6.89 7.39 13.40
CA ARG A 28 -5.97 6.34 13.76
C ARG A 28 -6.65 5.01 13.51
N GLN A 29 -6.23 4.30 12.49
CA GLN A 29 -6.73 2.96 12.24
C GLN A 29 -6.13 2.01 13.29
N VAL A 30 -7.01 1.27 13.97
CA VAL A 30 -6.59 0.18 14.86
C VAL A 30 -6.44 -1.07 14.00
N HIS A 31 -5.24 -1.65 13.99
CA HIS A 31 -4.96 -2.90 13.29
C HIS A 31 -4.80 -4.02 14.31
N LYS A 32 -5.47 -5.14 14.10
CA LYS A 32 -5.29 -6.35 14.90
C LYS A 32 -4.13 -7.18 14.38
N ALA A 33 -3.49 -7.93 15.26
CA ALA A 33 -2.42 -8.85 14.86
C ALA A 33 -2.98 -9.93 13.92
N GLY A 34 -2.26 -10.22 12.82
CA GLY A 34 -2.68 -11.18 11.81
C GLY A 34 -3.80 -10.73 10.89
N GLU A 35 -4.42 -9.56 11.13
CA GLU A 35 -5.58 -9.11 10.33
C GLU A 35 -5.18 -8.66 8.93
N LYS A 36 -4.23 -7.71 8.80
CA LYS A 36 -3.94 -7.04 7.52
C LYS A 36 -2.48 -7.10 7.14
N LEU A 37 -2.25 -7.43 5.87
CA LEU A 37 -0.98 -7.29 5.19
C LEU A 37 -1.11 -6.27 4.06
N PHE A 38 -0.37 -5.18 4.13
CA PHE A 38 -0.29 -4.16 3.08
C PHE A 38 0.84 -4.53 2.13
N VAL A 39 0.56 -4.55 0.82
CA VAL A 39 1.54 -4.94 -0.20
C VAL A 39 1.61 -3.89 -1.30
N ASP A 40 2.83 -3.49 -1.65
CA ASP A 40 3.09 -2.51 -2.71
C ASP A 40 4.46 -2.76 -3.35
N TYR A 41 4.68 -2.22 -4.55
CA TYR A 41 6.00 -2.10 -5.13
C TYR A 41 6.62 -0.75 -4.78
N CYS A 42 7.88 -0.75 -4.38
CA CYS A 42 8.63 0.49 -4.20
C CYS A 42 8.76 1.23 -5.54
N GLY A 43 8.68 2.58 -5.51
CA GLY A 43 8.95 3.39 -6.69
C GLY A 43 10.41 3.27 -7.19
N PRO A 44 11.43 3.33 -6.31
CA PRO A 44 12.82 3.09 -6.66
C PRO A 44 13.09 1.64 -7.02
N THR A 45 13.95 1.44 -8.02
CA THR A 45 14.43 0.12 -8.46
C THR A 45 15.88 -0.10 -8.00
N VAL A 46 16.32 -1.35 -7.97
CA VAL A 46 17.67 -1.74 -7.56
C VAL A 46 18.43 -2.33 -8.75
N GLY A 47 19.65 -1.83 -9.00
CA GLY A 47 20.56 -2.44 -9.97
C GLY A 47 21.23 -3.67 -9.40
N VAL A 48 21.07 -4.81 -10.06
CA VAL A 48 21.73 -6.06 -9.72
C VAL A 48 22.79 -6.35 -10.77
N THR A 49 24.06 -6.40 -10.37
CA THR A 49 25.17 -6.70 -11.27
C THR A 49 25.34 -8.20 -11.39
N ASP A 50 25.32 -8.70 -12.62
CA ASP A 50 25.67 -10.08 -12.93
C ASP A 50 27.18 -10.29 -12.68
N PRO A 51 27.58 -11.21 -11.79
CA PRO A 51 28.98 -11.40 -11.43
C PRO A 51 29.84 -11.95 -12.58
N GLU A 52 29.24 -12.62 -13.57
CA GLU A 52 29.97 -13.24 -14.67
C GLU A 52 30.15 -12.29 -15.84
N THR A 53 29.10 -11.51 -16.16
CA THR A 53 29.08 -10.63 -17.34
C THR A 53 29.34 -9.16 -17.02
N GLY A 54 29.17 -8.75 -15.74
CA GLY A 54 29.23 -7.35 -15.33
C GLY A 54 27.99 -6.54 -15.78
N GLU A 55 26.99 -7.18 -16.39
CA GLU A 55 25.77 -6.49 -16.83
C GLU A 55 24.93 -6.09 -15.62
N ILE A 56 24.37 -4.88 -15.65
CA ILE A 56 23.47 -4.40 -14.59
C ILE A 56 22.03 -4.57 -15.07
N LYS A 57 21.30 -5.44 -14.37
CA LYS A 57 19.86 -5.65 -14.57
C LYS A 57 19.07 -4.93 -13.47
N THR A 58 17.99 -4.25 -13.88
CA THR A 58 17.13 -3.52 -12.96
C THR A 58 16.10 -4.46 -12.34
N ALA A 59 16.08 -4.55 -11.01
CA ALA A 59 15.08 -5.29 -10.25
C ALA A 59 14.06 -4.34 -9.62
N GLN A 60 12.82 -4.81 -9.54
CA GLN A 60 11.73 -4.18 -8.82
C GLN A 60 11.74 -4.67 -7.36
N VAL A 61 11.33 -3.82 -6.41
CA VAL A 61 11.27 -4.23 -5.01
C VAL A 61 9.81 -4.25 -4.55
N ILE A 62 9.33 -5.43 -4.17
CA ILE A 62 8.03 -5.61 -3.52
C ILE A 62 8.21 -5.54 -2.01
N VAL A 63 7.29 -4.89 -1.33
CA VAL A 63 7.28 -4.73 0.12
C VAL A 63 5.92 -5.18 0.67
N ALA A 64 5.95 -5.97 1.72
CA ALA A 64 4.76 -6.41 2.45
C ALA A 64 4.89 -6.06 3.93
N VAL A 65 3.90 -5.35 4.48
CA VAL A 65 3.92 -4.80 5.85
C VAL A 65 2.71 -5.27 6.64
N LEU A 66 2.92 -5.93 7.77
CA LEU A 66 1.84 -6.28 8.69
C LEU A 66 1.27 -5.03 9.39
N GLY A 67 -0.04 -4.88 9.34
CA GLY A 67 -0.73 -3.69 9.85
C GLY A 67 -0.49 -3.38 11.32
N ALA A 68 -0.51 -4.38 12.20
CA ALA A 68 -0.40 -4.20 13.64
C ALA A 68 1.05 -3.96 14.10
N SER A 69 1.99 -4.80 13.68
CA SER A 69 3.38 -4.79 14.13
C SER A 69 4.29 -3.91 13.30
N SER A 70 3.88 -3.54 12.08
CA SER A 70 4.75 -2.99 11.05
C SER A 70 5.93 -3.91 10.68
N TYR A 71 5.79 -5.21 10.96
CA TYR A 71 6.77 -6.20 10.55
C TYR A 71 6.78 -6.28 9.03
N THR A 72 7.95 -6.07 8.44
CA THR A 72 8.10 -5.82 7.01
C THR A 72 8.92 -6.92 6.37
N TRP A 73 8.43 -7.43 5.27
CA TRP A 73 9.15 -8.30 4.35
C TRP A 73 9.36 -7.57 3.02
N ALA A 74 10.49 -7.79 2.39
CA ALA A 74 10.80 -7.24 1.08
C ALA A 74 11.55 -8.24 0.23
N GLU A 75 11.30 -8.20 -1.08
CA GLU A 75 11.96 -9.05 -2.08
C GLU A 75 12.22 -8.26 -3.37
N ALA A 76 13.29 -8.59 -4.06
CA ALA A 76 13.57 -8.10 -5.40
C ALA A 76 13.04 -9.07 -6.44
N THR A 77 12.27 -8.57 -7.41
CA THR A 77 11.73 -9.31 -8.56
C THR A 77 12.21 -8.69 -9.86
N TRP A 78 12.29 -9.48 -10.92
CA TRP A 78 12.72 -8.97 -12.22
C TRP A 78 11.64 -8.16 -12.94
N SER A 79 10.37 -8.36 -12.58
CA SER A 79 9.25 -7.64 -13.17
C SER A 79 8.14 -7.37 -12.15
N GLN A 80 7.15 -6.58 -12.56
CA GLN A 80 5.89 -6.41 -11.82
C GLN A 80 4.75 -7.24 -12.46
N GLN A 81 5.10 -8.32 -13.18
CA GLN A 81 4.10 -9.16 -13.81
C GLN A 81 3.36 -10.04 -12.79
N LEU A 82 2.25 -10.59 -13.21
CA LEU A 82 1.36 -11.38 -12.35
C LEU A 82 2.09 -12.58 -11.71
N GLU A 83 2.97 -13.24 -12.44
CA GLU A 83 3.73 -14.38 -11.96
C GLU A 83 4.64 -13.98 -10.79
N ASP A 84 5.45 -12.93 -10.96
CA ASP A 84 6.31 -12.39 -9.90
C ASP A 84 5.49 -11.95 -8.70
N TRP A 85 4.36 -11.27 -8.95
CA TRP A 85 3.43 -10.83 -7.92
C TRP A 85 2.88 -11.99 -7.08
N VAL A 86 2.34 -13.02 -7.72
CA VAL A 86 1.77 -14.19 -7.05
C VAL A 86 2.84 -14.96 -6.27
N MET A 87 4.00 -15.23 -6.89
CA MET A 87 5.08 -15.98 -6.25
C MET A 87 5.70 -15.23 -5.09
N SER A 88 5.76 -13.91 -5.14
CA SER A 88 6.21 -13.09 -4.01
C SER A 88 5.27 -13.20 -2.81
N HIS A 89 3.96 -13.26 -3.02
CA HIS A 89 3.02 -13.50 -1.91
C HIS A 89 3.24 -14.87 -1.28
N VAL A 90 3.43 -15.91 -2.09
CA VAL A 90 3.71 -17.27 -1.59
C VAL A 90 4.97 -17.27 -0.71
N ARG A 91 6.07 -16.68 -1.19
CA ARG A 91 7.32 -16.58 -0.43
C ARG A 91 7.18 -15.74 0.84
N CYS A 92 6.41 -14.63 0.75
CA CYS A 92 6.09 -13.80 1.91
C CYS A 92 5.34 -14.61 2.99
N PHE A 93 4.31 -15.36 2.62
CA PHE A 93 3.54 -16.20 3.57
C PHE A 93 4.41 -17.30 4.19
N GLN A 94 5.28 -17.93 3.41
CA GLN A 94 6.26 -18.89 3.92
C GLN A 94 7.21 -18.25 4.93
N TRP A 95 7.74 -17.08 4.63
CA TRP A 95 8.65 -16.35 5.52
C TRP A 95 7.97 -15.89 6.80
N LEU A 96 6.70 -15.44 6.72
CA LEU A 96 5.90 -15.08 7.90
C LEU A 96 5.54 -16.29 8.77
N GLY A 97 5.62 -17.50 8.23
CA GLY A 97 5.17 -18.73 8.91
C GLY A 97 3.66 -18.82 9.06
N GLY A 98 2.91 -18.07 8.26
CA GLY A 98 1.45 -18.00 8.29
C GLY A 98 0.89 -17.01 7.27
N VAL A 99 -0.44 -16.91 7.24
CA VAL A 99 -1.18 -16.04 6.32
C VAL A 99 -1.98 -14.99 7.08
N PRO A 100 -2.13 -13.77 6.56
CA PRO A 100 -3.03 -12.77 7.13
C PRO A 100 -4.50 -13.12 6.83
N GLU A 101 -5.44 -12.54 7.55
CA GLU A 101 -6.86 -12.64 7.21
C GLU A 101 -7.17 -11.85 5.91
N LEU A 102 -6.47 -10.73 5.69
CA LEU A 102 -6.74 -9.78 4.62
C LEU A 102 -5.44 -9.24 4.02
N VAL A 103 -5.34 -9.31 2.69
CA VAL A 103 -4.30 -8.61 1.92
C VAL A 103 -4.88 -7.32 1.33
N VAL A 104 -4.15 -6.23 1.50
CA VAL A 104 -4.49 -4.90 0.99
C VAL A 104 -3.43 -4.50 -0.05
N PRO A 105 -3.61 -4.91 -1.32
CA PRO A 105 -2.72 -4.50 -2.39
C PRO A 105 -2.97 -3.05 -2.79
N ASP A 106 -1.94 -2.36 -3.29
CA ASP A 106 -2.18 -1.17 -4.08
C ASP A 106 -2.88 -1.54 -5.41
N ASN A 107 -3.48 -0.53 -6.07
CA ASN A 107 -4.13 -0.68 -7.38
C ASN A 107 -3.13 -0.99 -8.50
N LEU A 108 -2.36 -2.05 -8.31
CA LEU A 108 -1.40 -2.52 -9.29
C LEU A 108 -2.15 -3.25 -10.43
N LYS A 109 -1.73 -3.03 -11.67
CA LYS A 109 -2.30 -3.70 -12.84
C LYS A 109 -2.21 -5.23 -12.74
N SER A 110 -1.23 -5.76 -12.00
CA SER A 110 -1.07 -7.19 -11.74
C SER A 110 -2.10 -7.75 -10.75
N ALA A 111 -2.59 -6.91 -9.83
CA ALA A 111 -3.61 -7.30 -8.84
C ALA A 111 -5.03 -7.03 -9.33
N THR A 112 -5.22 -6.06 -10.23
CA THR A 112 -6.54 -5.63 -10.71
C THR A 112 -6.62 -5.69 -12.22
N SER A 113 -7.64 -6.38 -12.75
CA SER A 113 -7.93 -6.44 -14.19
C SER A 113 -8.63 -5.17 -14.70
N ARG A 114 -9.35 -4.46 -13.84
CA ARG A 114 -9.98 -3.17 -14.09
C ARG A 114 -9.89 -2.26 -12.87
N ALA A 115 -9.30 -1.08 -13.05
CA ALA A 115 -9.36 -0.02 -12.05
C ALA A 115 -10.77 0.60 -12.03
N CYS A 116 -11.63 0.11 -11.16
CA CYS A 116 -12.94 0.71 -10.89
C CYS A 116 -12.91 1.43 -9.54
N LYS A 117 -13.57 2.61 -9.48
CA LYS A 117 -13.61 3.43 -8.26
C LYS A 117 -14.42 2.77 -7.13
N TYR A 118 -15.36 1.91 -7.46
CA TYR A 118 -16.33 1.33 -6.53
C TYR A 118 -16.15 -0.17 -6.33
N ASP A 119 -15.67 -0.89 -7.34
CA ASP A 119 -15.48 -2.34 -7.32
C ASP A 119 -14.33 -2.70 -8.28
N PRO A 120 -13.06 -2.66 -7.82
CA PRO A 120 -11.94 -3.05 -8.65
C PRO A 120 -11.96 -4.57 -8.87
N ASP A 121 -12.09 -4.99 -10.12
CA ASP A 121 -11.99 -6.42 -10.48
C ASP A 121 -10.58 -6.93 -10.16
N VAL A 122 -10.49 -7.83 -9.21
CA VAL A 122 -9.24 -8.54 -8.90
C VAL A 122 -8.89 -9.50 -10.02
N ASN A 123 -7.61 -9.62 -10.35
CA ASN A 123 -7.16 -10.59 -11.35
C ASN A 123 -7.56 -12.01 -10.92
N PRO A 124 -8.23 -12.81 -11.76
CA PRO A 124 -8.74 -14.14 -11.38
C PRO A 124 -7.67 -15.11 -10.86
N THR A 125 -6.47 -15.10 -11.44
CA THR A 125 -5.36 -15.96 -10.98
C THR A 125 -4.87 -15.53 -9.60
N TYR A 126 -4.78 -14.23 -9.35
CA TYR A 126 -4.42 -13.71 -8.03
C TYR A 126 -5.49 -14.03 -6.99
N GLN A 127 -6.76 -13.90 -7.36
CA GLN A 127 -7.88 -14.27 -6.50
C GLN A 127 -7.85 -15.75 -6.15
N GLN A 128 -7.67 -16.65 -7.13
CA GLN A 128 -7.55 -18.10 -6.89
C GLN A 128 -6.40 -18.45 -5.93
N MET A 129 -5.25 -17.76 -6.06
CA MET A 129 -4.13 -17.95 -5.14
C MET A 129 -4.53 -17.56 -3.72
N LEU A 130 -5.17 -16.40 -3.53
CA LEU A 130 -5.60 -15.96 -2.19
C LEU A 130 -6.69 -16.87 -1.61
N GLU A 131 -7.62 -17.36 -2.41
CA GLU A 131 -8.64 -18.34 -2.02
C GLU A 131 -8.00 -19.67 -1.57
N HIS A 132 -6.95 -20.13 -2.27
CA HIS A 132 -6.18 -21.32 -1.86
C HIS A 132 -5.60 -21.18 -0.44
N TYR A 133 -5.15 -19.98 -0.08
CA TYR A 133 -4.63 -19.67 1.27
C TYR A 133 -5.72 -19.23 2.26
N ASN A 134 -6.99 -19.19 1.85
CA ASN A 134 -8.12 -18.68 2.63
C ASN A 134 -7.91 -17.24 3.12
N VAL A 135 -7.36 -16.41 2.26
CA VAL A 135 -7.06 -14.99 2.50
C VAL A 135 -8.01 -14.12 1.69
N ALA A 136 -8.64 -13.14 2.33
CA ALA A 136 -9.45 -12.15 1.63
C ALA A 136 -8.57 -11.06 1.00
N VAL A 137 -9.06 -10.41 -0.06
CA VAL A 137 -8.40 -9.27 -0.70
C VAL A 137 -9.26 -8.02 -0.60
N LEU A 138 -8.66 -6.92 -0.21
CA LEU A 138 -9.31 -5.60 -0.19
C LEU A 138 -8.41 -4.59 -0.91
N PRO A 139 -8.60 -4.33 -2.20
CA PRO A 139 -7.82 -3.36 -2.93
C PRO A 139 -7.93 -1.96 -2.29
N ALA A 140 -6.81 -1.25 -2.20
CA ALA A 140 -6.78 0.10 -1.66
C ALA A 140 -7.63 1.03 -2.53
N ARG A 141 -8.36 1.95 -1.89
CA ARG A 141 -9.23 2.89 -2.61
C ARG A 141 -8.39 3.86 -3.44
N PRO A 142 -8.73 4.08 -4.73
CA PRO A 142 -8.03 5.05 -5.56
C PRO A 142 -8.03 6.44 -4.93
N ARG A 143 -6.89 7.15 -4.99
CA ARG A 143 -6.72 8.54 -4.50
C ARG A 143 -6.97 8.77 -3.00
N LYS A 144 -6.83 7.74 -2.16
CA LYS A 144 -6.84 7.89 -0.70
C LYS A 144 -5.53 7.36 -0.09
N PRO A 145 -4.45 8.16 -0.11
CA PRO A 145 -3.13 7.72 0.39
C PRO A 145 -3.16 7.33 1.87
N LYS A 146 -4.09 7.88 2.66
CA LYS A 146 -4.24 7.51 4.08
C LYS A 146 -4.61 6.05 4.33
N ASP A 147 -5.17 5.36 3.33
CA ASP A 147 -5.48 3.93 3.43
C ASP A 147 -4.21 3.06 3.34
N LYS A 148 -3.09 3.62 2.83
CA LYS A 148 -1.80 2.95 2.59
C LYS A 148 -0.68 3.40 3.52
N ALA A 149 -0.94 4.32 4.45
CA ALA A 149 0.08 5.02 5.23
C ALA A 149 1.12 4.11 5.93
N LYS A 150 0.93 2.79 5.92
CA LYS A 150 1.88 1.81 6.47
C LYS A 150 2.80 1.18 5.42
N ALA A 151 2.47 1.21 4.13
CA ALA A 151 3.33 0.72 3.06
C ALA A 151 4.19 1.85 2.42
N GLU A 152 3.77 3.10 2.62
CA GLU A 152 4.52 4.29 2.21
C GLU A 152 5.52 4.68 3.32
N VAL A 153 6.64 3.99 3.41
CA VAL A 153 7.78 4.34 4.27
C VAL A 153 8.90 4.88 3.41
#